data_c44778d453dbc25ea80b412fb24e8082
#
_entry.id   c44778d453dbc25ea80b412fb24e8082
#
_cell.length_a   1.000
_cell.length_b   1.000
_cell.length_c   1.000
_cell.angle_alpha   90.00
_cell.angle_beta   90.00
_cell.angle_gamma   90.00
#
_symmetry.space_group_name_H-M   'P 1'
#
loop_
_entity.id
_entity.type
_entity.pdbx_description
1 polymer ?
#
loop_
_entity_poly.entity_id
_entity_poly.type
_entity_poly.pdbx_seq_one_letter_code
_entity_poly.pdbx_strand_id
1 'polypeptide(L)'
;MKKLLLLLFSLLISFNSNGEWKGLIESADGQQSYYVDVDTIKESGRYVYWWDLGDSKKLVGKSLSIKSYGEGDCAVNRYRTLSRILYKQRMGKGKGDRSNPQFQGWTYPVPGSINKAILDFVCDYVN
;
A
#
# COMPACT_ATOMS: atom_id res chain seq x y z
N MET A 1 -21.24 -15.57 33.22
CA MET A 1 -21.77 -15.61 31.86
C MET A 1 -21.58 -14.33 31.08
N LYS A 2 -21.89 -13.16 31.65
CA LYS A 2 -21.70 -11.88 30.94
C LYS A 2 -20.24 -11.58 30.58
N LYS A 3 -19.27 -11.99 31.42
CA LYS A 3 -17.85 -11.81 31.16
C LYS A 3 -17.33 -12.70 30.03
N LEU A 4 -17.90 -13.90 29.87
CA LEU A 4 -17.52 -14.81 28.80
C LEU A 4 -18.01 -14.30 27.42
N LEU A 5 -19.22 -13.72 27.37
CA LEU A 5 -19.78 -13.12 26.16
C LEU A 5 -18.99 -11.91 25.69
N LEU A 6 -18.52 -11.08 26.62
CA LEU A 6 -17.68 -9.92 26.30
C LEU A 6 -16.31 -10.33 25.75
N LEU A 7 -15.72 -11.39 26.29
CA LEU A 7 -14.45 -11.93 25.80
C LEU A 7 -14.58 -12.51 24.38
N LEU A 8 -15.67 -13.22 24.10
CA LEU A 8 -15.96 -13.75 22.76
C LEU A 8 -16.16 -12.63 21.75
N PHE A 9 -16.84 -11.56 22.14
CA PHE A 9 -17.06 -10.40 21.28
C PHE A 9 -15.75 -9.66 20.97
N SER A 10 -14.87 -9.52 21.96
CA SER A 10 -13.54 -8.90 21.77
C SER A 10 -12.67 -9.73 20.82
N LEU A 11 -12.72 -11.06 20.92
CA LEU A 11 -12.02 -11.96 20.02
C LEU A 11 -12.52 -11.86 18.58
N LEU A 12 -13.82 -11.71 18.37
CA LEU A 12 -14.41 -11.55 17.05
C LEU A 12 -13.98 -10.23 16.38
N ILE A 13 -13.85 -9.16 17.17
CA ILE A 13 -13.39 -7.86 16.66
C ILE A 13 -11.92 -7.93 16.22
N SER A 14 -11.08 -8.68 16.95
CA SER A 14 -9.66 -8.79 16.58
C SER A 14 -9.41 -9.59 15.29
N PHE A 15 -10.36 -10.42 14.85
CA PHE A 15 -10.24 -11.13 13.57
C PHE A 15 -10.58 -10.28 12.33
N ASN A 16 -11.18 -9.11 12.52
CA ASN A 16 -11.59 -8.23 11.42
C ASN A 16 -10.54 -7.18 11.04
N SER A 17 -9.39 -7.16 11.71
CA SER A 17 -8.32 -6.22 11.40
C SER A 17 -7.35 -6.81 10.38
N ASN A 18 -7.82 -7.06 9.15
CA ASN A 18 -6.96 -7.51 8.07
C ASN A 18 -6.57 -6.33 7.20
N GLY A 19 -5.37 -5.74 7.49
CA GLY A 19 -4.77 -4.73 6.66
C GLY A 19 -5.55 -3.42 6.69
N GLU A 20 -4.99 -2.40 7.29
CA GLU A 20 -5.59 -1.08 7.26
C GLU A 20 -4.99 -0.28 6.11
N TRP A 21 -5.75 -0.16 5.04
CA TRP A 21 -5.43 0.72 3.94
C TRP A 21 -5.75 2.16 4.34
N LYS A 22 -4.71 2.95 4.57
CA LYS A 22 -4.87 4.37 4.81
C LYS A 22 -4.84 5.12 3.50
N GLY A 23 -5.93 5.82 3.17
CA GLY A 23 -6.02 6.66 2.00
C GLY A 23 -5.08 7.86 2.12
N LEU A 24 -4.26 8.08 1.10
CA LEU A 24 -3.31 9.17 1.06
C LEU A 24 -3.66 10.24 0.05
N ILE A 25 -4.00 9.85 -1.17
CA ILE A 25 -4.13 10.79 -2.27
C ILE A 25 -5.04 10.22 -3.35
N GLU A 26 -5.76 11.09 -4.02
CA GLU A 26 -6.51 10.77 -5.23
C GLU A 26 -5.90 11.46 -6.43
N SER A 27 -6.08 10.87 -7.62
CA SER A 27 -5.74 11.56 -8.86
C SER A 27 -6.62 12.78 -9.06
N ALA A 28 -6.15 13.74 -9.86
CA ALA A 28 -6.85 15.01 -10.08
C ALA A 28 -8.26 14.82 -10.66
N ASP A 29 -8.47 13.77 -11.46
CA ASP A 29 -9.76 13.45 -12.08
C ASP A 29 -10.65 12.58 -11.16
N GLY A 30 -10.18 12.19 -9.97
CA GLY A 30 -10.92 11.36 -9.02
C GLY A 30 -11.06 9.89 -9.44
N GLN A 31 -10.43 9.46 -10.52
CA GLN A 31 -10.56 8.08 -11.02
C GLN A 31 -9.70 7.08 -10.27
N GLN A 32 -8.61 7.54 -9.66
CA GLN A 32 -7.68 6.67 -8.97
C GLN A 32 -7.46 7.15 -7.54
N SER A 33 -7.41 6.21 -6.61
CA SER A 33 -7.11 6.45 -5.20
C SER A 33 -5.94 5.59 -4.76
N TYR A 34 -5.11 6.12 -3.88
CA TYR A 34 -3.89 5.45 -3.43
C TYR A 34 -3.86 5.35 -1.92
N TYR A 35 -3.48 4.18 -1.44
CA TYR A 35 -3.50 3.80 -0.04
C TYR A 35 -2.18 3.16 0.36
N VAL A 36 -1.83 3.27 1.62
CA VAL A 36 -0.71 2.53 2.21
C VAL A 36 -1.26 1.66 3.34
N ASP A 37 -0.79 0.42 3.40
CA ASP A 37 -1.07 -0.46 4.54
C ASP A 37 -0.06 -0.12 5.64
N VAL A 38 -0.51 0.65 6.63
CA VAL A 38 0.36 1.16 7.69
C VAL A 38 0.93 0.04 8.57
N ASP A 39 0.22 -1.09 8.67
CA ASP A 39 0.68 -2.23 9.46
C ASP A 39 1.88 -2.94 8.82
N THR A 40 2.09 -2.74 7.52
CA THR A 40 3.23 -3.34 6.80
C THR A 40 4.46 -2.45 6.76
N ILE A 41 4.36 -1.19 7.18
CA ILE A 41 5.51 -0.28 7.18
C ILE A 41 6.55 -0.79 8.15
N LYS A 42 7.73 -1.10 7.64
CA LYS A 42 8.81 -1.70 8.43
C LYS A 42 10.16 -1.12 8.02
N GLU A 43 10.90 -0.67 9.03
CA GLU A 43 12.29 -0.26 8.85
C GLU A 43 13.21 -1.47 8.99
N SER A 44 14.14 -1.64 8.07
CA SER A 44 15.14 -2.69 8.14
C SER A 44 16.45 -2.16 7.59
N GLY A 45 17.46 -2.05 8.46
CA GLY A 45 18.72 -1.42 8.11
C GLY A 45 18.51 0.02 7.70
N ARG A 46 18.99 0.37 6.53
CA ARG A 46 18.91 1.71 5.96
C ARG A 46 17.55 2.01 5.33
N TYR A 47 16.80 0.98 4.95
CA TYR A 47 15.63 1.12 4.09
C TYR A 47 14.32 0.92 4.85
N VAL A 48 13.23 1.47 4.28
CA VAL A 48 11.87 1.25 4.73
C VAL A 48 11.11 0.45 3.69
N TYR A 49 10.25 -0.47 4.14
CA TYR A 49 9.46 -1.36 3.29
C TYR A 49 7.97 -1.18 3.60
N TRP A 50 7.13 -1.32 2.58
CA TRP A 50 5.68 -1.18 2.75
C TRP A 50 4.93 -1.81 1.60
N TRP A 51 3.64 -2.08 1.83
CA TRP A 51 2.69 -2.37 0.76
C TRP A 51 1.82 -1.15 0.52
N ASP A 52 1.60 -0.82 -0.75
CA ASP A 52 0.64 0.19 -1.17
C ASP A 52 -0.36 -0.39 -2.15
N LEU A 53 -1.48 0.31 -2.33
CA LEU A 53 -2.58 -0.08 -3.18
C LEU A 53 -2.98 1.10 -4.05
N GLY A 54 -2.97 0.89 -5.36
CA GLY A 54 -3.60 1.77 -6.32
C GLY A 54 -4.94 1.18 -6.71
N ASP A 55 -6.01 1.95 -6.53
CA ASP A 55 -7.38 1.55 -6.84
C ASP A 55 -7.95 2.45 -7.91
N SER A 56 -8.54 1.87 -8.95
CA SER A 56 -9.05 2.62 -10.09
C SER A 56 -10.51 2.32 -10.35
N LYS A 57 -11.29 3.35 -10.64
CA LYS A 57 -12.68 3.20 -11.08
C LYS A 57 -12.80 2.70 -12.52
N LYS A 58 -11.73 2.83 -13.29
CA LYS A 58 -11.64 2.38 -14.68
C LYS A 58 -10.51 1.40 -14.84
N LEU A 59 -10.63 0.47 -15.78
CA LEU A 59 -9.56 -0.48 -16.08
C LEU A 59 -8.27 0.26 -16.44
N VAL A 60 -7.17 -0.15 -15.80
CA VAL A 60 -5.81 0.20 -16.16
C VAL A 60 -5.19 -1.07 -16.70
N GLY A 61 -5.07 -1.17 -18.03
CA GLY A 61 -4.81 -2.43 -18.68
C GLY A 61 -5.99 -3.38 -18.45
N LYS A 62 -5.75 -4.52 -17.80
CA LYS A 62 -6.78 -5.50 -17.44
C LYS A 62 -7.13 -5.49 -15.95
N SER A 63 -6.64 -4.50 -15.20
CA SER A 63 -6.72 -4.48 -13.74
C SER A 63 -7.51 -3.28 -13.25
N LEU A 64 -8.21 -3.46 -12.13
CA LEU A 64 -8.87 -2.37 -11.39
C LEU A 64 -8.07 -1.95 -10.16
N SER A 65 -7.20 -2.80 -9.65
CA SER A 65 -6.33 -2.43 -8.54
C SER A 65 -5.00 -3.16 -8.60
N ILE A 66 -3.99 -2.57 -7.98
CA ILE A 66 -2.61 -3.07 -7.96
C ILE A 66 -2.06 -2.89 -6.57
N LYS A 67 -1.56 -3.97 -5.96
CA LYS A 67 -0.73 -3.90 -4.76
C LYS A 67 0.73 -3.88 -5.16
N SER A 68 1.50 -3.01 -4.53
CA SER A 68 2.94 -2.90 -4.79
C SER A 68 3.71 -2.98 -3.48
N TYR A 69 4.79 -3.75 -3.49
CA TYR A 69 5.73 -3.81 -2.38
C TYR A 69 6.91 -2.91 -2.69
N GLY A 70 7.09 -1.89 -1.85
CA GLY A 70 8.10 -0.87 -2.07
C GLY A 70 9.25 -0.96 -1.09
N GLU A 71 10.40 -0.49 -1.54
CA GLU A 71 11.59 -0.25 -0.73
C GLU A 71 12.00 1.21 -0.90
N GLY A 72 12.13 1.92 0.21
CA GLY A 72 12.48 3.34 0.21
C GLY A 72 13.79 3.61 0.92
N ASP A 73 14.52 4.57 0.40
CA ASP A 73 15.75 5.10 0.99
C ASP A 73 15.49 6.56 1.38
N CYS A 74 15.10 6.77 2.63
CA CYS A 74 14.69 8.09 3.12
C CYS A 74 15.85 9.09 3.17
N ALA A 75 17.07 8.61 3.33
CA ALA A 75 18.25 9.47 3.44
C ALA A 75 18.51 10.25 2.14
N VAL A 76 18.27 9.62 1.00
CA VAL A 76 18.51 10.21 -0.32
C VAL A 76 17.25 10.34 -1.17
N ASN A 77 16.08 10.08 -0.58
CA ASN A 77 14.78 10.33 -1.19
C ASN A 77 14.60 9.58 -2.52
N ARG A 78 14.74 8.27 -2.47
CA ARG A 78 14.55 7.38 -3.62
C ARG A 78 13.79 6.12 -3.21
N TYR A 79 13.17 5.48 -4.18
CA TYR A 79 12.43 4.24 -3.94
C TYR A 79 12.56 3.30 -5.12
N ARG A 80 12.16 2.06 -4.91
CA ARG A 80 11.95 1.08 -5.97
C ARG A 80 10.83 0.12 -5.59
N THR A 81 10.19 -0.43 -6.60
CA THR A 81 9.15 -1.43 -6.44
C THR A 81 9.75 -2.82 -6.58
N LEU A 82 9.58 -3.65 -5.56
CA LEU A 82 10.15 -5.00 -5.54
C LEU A 82 9.19 -6.04 -6.10
N SER A 83 7.88 -5.84 -5.94
CA SER A 83 6.86 -6.80 -6.35
C SER A 83 5.55 -6.11 -6.61
N ARG A 84 4.74 -6.67 -7.50
CA ARG A 84 3.37 -6.20 -7.78
C ARG A 84 2.41 -7.38 -7.82
N ILE A 85 1.18 -7.09 -7.43
CA ILE A 85 0.06 -8.03 -7.57
C ILE A 85 -1.08 -7.27 -8.25
N LEU A 86 -1.52 -7.79 -9.39
CA LEU A 86 -2.58 -7.19 -10.21
C LEU A 86 -3.91 -7.85 -9.89
N TYR A 87 -4.96 -7.05 -9.69
CA TYR A 87 -6.29 -7.53 -9.36
C TYR A 87 -7.31 -7.04 -10.38
N LYS A 88 -8.21 -7.92 -10.79
CA LYS A 88 -9.32 -7.56 -11.68
C LYS A 88 -10.43 -6.82 -10.94
N GLN A 89 -10.47 -6.91 -9.62
CA GLN A 89 -11.45 -6.24 -8.77
C GLN A 89 -10.85 -5.01 -8.10
N ARG A 90 -11.75 -4.16 -7.61
CA ARG A 90 -11.40 -3.01 -6.83
C ARG A 90 -10.82 -3.40 -5.47
N MET A 91 -9.99 -2.53 -4.89
CA MET A 91 -9.46 -2.62 -3.53
C MET A 91 -8.68 -3.91 -3.25
N GLY A 92 -8.01 -4.47 -4.26
CA GLY A 92 -7.18 -5.66 -4.09
C GLY A 92 -7.97 -6.91 -3.72
N LYS A 93 -9.24 -6.98 -4.11
CA LYS A 93 -10.10 -8.11 -3.82
C LYS A 93 -9.98 -9.20 -4.87
N GLY A 94 -10.27 -10.42 -4.46
CA GLY A 94 -10.25 -11.57 -5.33
C GLY A 94 -8.84 -12.13 -5.52
N LYS A 95 -8.69 -12.93 -6.58
CA LYS A 95 -7.41 -13.55 -6.90
C LYS A 95 -6.48 -12.54 -7.57
N GLY A 96 -5.27 -12.41 -7.04
CA GLY A 96 -4.25 -11.56 -7.61
C GLY A 96 -3.29 -12.33 -8.50
N ASP A 97 -2.77 -11.66 -9.51
CA ASP A 97 -1.72 -12.16 -10.38
C ASP A 97 -0.41 -11.43 -10.07
N ARG A 98 0.58 -12.18 -9.61
CA ARG A 98 1.89 -11.60 -9.28
C ARG A 98 2.63 -11.25 -10.55
N SER A 99 3.22 -10.07 -10.56
CA SER A 99 4.00 -9.56 -11.68
C SER A 99 5.25 -8.88 -11.16
N ASN A 100 6.36 -9.06 -11.86
CA ASN A 100 7.58 -8.33 -11.53
C ASN A 100 7.56 -6.97 -12.22
N PRO A 101 8.00 -5.91 -11.54
CA PRO A 101 8.13 -4.60 -12.18
C PRO A 101 9.17 -4.66 -13.29
N GLN A 102 8.90 -3.95 -14.40
CA GLN A 102 9.82 -3.89 -15.53
C GLN A 102 11.12 -3.17 -15.17
N PHE A 103 11.00 -2.09 -14.39
CA PHE A 103 12.14 -1.32 -13.92
C PHE A 103 12.38 -1.64 -12.45
N GLN A 104 13.55 -2.18 -12.12
CA GLN A 104 13.92 -2.58 -10.77
C GLN A 104 14.98 -1.68 -10.15
N GLY A 105 15.38 -0.62 -10.84
CA GLY A 105 16.34 0.35 -10.34
C GLY A 105 15.71 1.38 -9.40
N TRP A 106 16.57 2.19 -8.78
CA TRP A 106 16.13 3.28 -7.93
C TRP A 106 15.53 4.42 -8.74
N THR A 107 14.44 4.97 -8.23
CA THR A 107 13.75 6.12 -8.82
C THR A 107 13.73 7.25 -7.80
N TYR A 108 14.07 8.45 -8.24
CA TYR A 108 13.93 9.68 -7.46
C TYR A 108 12.57 10.29 -7.81
N PRO A 109 11.60 10.29 -6.89
CA PRO A 109 10.25 10.72 -7.23
C PRO A 109 10.18 12.22 -7.50
N VAL A 110 9.39 12.60 -8.49
CA VAL A 110 9.17 13.99 -8.86
C VAL A 110 8.33 14.67 -7.77
N PRO A 111 8.70 15.90 -7.33
CA PRO A 111 7.88 16.67 -6.40
C PRO A 111 6.45 16.85 -6.92
N GLY A 112 5.47 16.66 -6.04
CA GLY A 112 4.05 16.72 -6.40
C GLY A 112 3.48 15.46 -7.02
N SER A 113 4.28 14.42 -7.22
CA SER A 113 3.79 13.14 -7.75
C SER A 113 3.20 12.27 -6.64
N ILE A 114 2.40 11.29 -7.06
CA ILE A 114 1.81 10.28 -6.16
C ILE A 114 2.91 9.47 -5.46
N ASN A 115 3.93 9.07 -6.20
CA ASN A 115 5.04 8.31 -5.64
C ASN A 115 5.83 9.10 -4.61
N LYS A 116 5.98 10.41 -4.81
CA LYS A 116 6.60 11.29 -3.81
C LYS A 116 5.76 11.35 -2.52
N ALA A 117 4.45 11.47 -2.65
CA ALA A 117 3.54 11.49 -1.51
C ALA A 117 3.61 10.19 -0.70
N ILE A 118 3.66 9.05 -1.38
CA ILE A 118 3.78 7.74 -0.72
C ILE A 118 5.11 7.62 0.01
N LEU A 119 6.22 7.96 -0.65
CA LEU A 119 7.54 7.87 -0.04
C LEU A 119 7.65 8.78 1.18
N ASP A 120 7.18 10.03 1.07
CA ASP A 120 7.18 10.97 2.20
C ASP A 120 6.37 10.43 3.37
N PHE A 121 5.20 9.87 3.10
CA PHE A 121 4.35 9.30 4.14
C PHE A 121 5.07 8.18 4.90
N VAL A 122 5.64 7.20 4.19
CA VAL A 122 6.29 6.05 4.86
C VAL A 122 7.57 6.47 5.57
N CYS A 123 8.32 7.42 5.03
CA CYS A 123 9.52 7.96 5.69
C CYS A 123 9.17 8.73 6.96
N ASP A 124 8.11 9.54 6.93
CA ASP A 124 7.63 10.25 8.11
C ASP A 124 7.08 9.30 9.17
N TYR A 125 6.47 8.20 8.75
CA TYR A 125 5.88 7.21 9.65
C TYR A 125 6.93 6.54 10.54
N VAL A 126 8.12 6.28 10.02
CA VAL A 126 9.20 5.61 10.77
C VAL A 126 10.12 6.58 11.53
N ASN A 127 9.99 7.88 11.31
CA ASN A 127 10.81 8.90 11.98
C ASN A 127 10.16 9.46 13.22
#